data_8dddb38b5341c2f2ea048df90f8b3838
#
_entry.id   8dddb38b5341c2f2ea048df90f8b3838
#
_cell.length_a   1.000
_cell.length_b   1.000
_cell.length_c   1.000
_cell.angle_alpha   90.00
_cell.angle_beta   90.00
_cell.angle_gamma   90.00
#
_symmetry.space_group_name_H-M   'P 1'
#
loop_
_entity.id
_entity.type
_entity.pdbx_description
1 polymer ?
#
loop_
_entity_poly.entity_id
_entity_poly.type
_entity_poly.pdbx_seq_one_letter_code
_entity_poly.pdbx_strand_id
1 'polypeptide(L)'
;EDYDKNNFVFLNGKEYYAAIQNLDIYNSNGPFSKQQWQLMSLVERNQLYSFANHFFYLQISMIILGGIVSLIGIFYVSRKISGSISRLSKEVDNSRLVKEIPELHATGIQEIDQFSSAIIDLSQEVLETSTKFLNIMNMASIDIGGYEIKKGSKNVYVTDNFFLLLGIDKVTLPLTYEQFEELFKEVERDYQVEIENENERIYCIKKYVGLRYVRLKMRKEADREIGIAEDITTSYLERQRIEHERDYDVLTGLYNRFSFQRNMDYLFEHSEQLKNAALVMIDLDNLKKINDAFGHDWGDNYIRQCGKCFQENVPEKTICARVSGDEFYLFLYGFDNQEEIRQRLISMTSIMQHRTVLLPNGNKMNLSASIGISWYPQDSIYFDFLKKYADFAMYQVKKSTKGNLAEFDKALYEDEKHDRQMHLEFYQLIEKEQLTYHFQPILSAKNGEIIAYEALMRSQLATLKNPEMILRIAREENKLEDVER
;
A
#
# COMPACT_ATOMS: atom_id res chain seq x y z
N GLU A 1 11.93 -118.75 -8.89
CA GLU A 1 12.88 -117.57 -9.17
C GLU A 1 12.14 -116.69 -10.09
N ASP A 2 11.46 -115.59 -9.58
CA ASP A 2 10.74 -114.66 -10.34
C ASP A 2 11.67 -113.61 -10.94
N TYR A 3 11.74 -113.56 -12.25
CA TYR A 3 12.35 -112.52 -13.00
C TYR A 3 11.40 -111.31 -13.11
N ASP A 4 11.73 -110.26 -12.40
CA ASP A 4 10.99 -108.96 -12.62
C ASP A 4 11.44 -108.35 -14.00
N LYS A 5 10.52 -107.75 -14.72
CA LYS A 5 10.79 -107.11 -16.04
C LYS A 5 11.93 -106.06 -15.98
N ASN A 6 12.48 -105.76 -14.83
CA ASN A 6 13.53 -104.73 -14.63
C ASN A 6 14.93 -105.32 -14.35
N ASN A 7 15.16 -106.59 -14.60
CA ASN A 7 16.43 -107.30 -14.39
C ASN A 7 16.89 -107.35 -12.90
N PHE A 8 15.97 -107.21 -11.93
CA PHE A 8 16.28 -107.44 -10.53
C PHE A 8 15.98 -108.82 -10.05
N VAL A 9 16.84 -109.41 -9.27
CA VAL A 9 16.68 -110.77 -8.72
C VAL A 9 16.77 -110.73 -7.21
N PHE A 10 15.84 -111.32 -6.48
CA PHE A 10 15.86 -111.45 -5.03
C PHE A 10 16.58 -112.78 -4.62
N LEU A 11 17.69 -112.59 -3.91
CA LEU A 11 18.50 -113.71 -3.39
C LEU A 11 18.83 -113.47 -1.89
N ASN A 12 18.51 -114.41 -0.99
CA ASN A 12 18.82 -114.31 0.47
C ASN A 12 18.34 -113.00 1.11
N GLY A 13 17.12 -112.50 0.74
CA GLY A 13 16.56 -111.28 1.32
C GLY A 13 17.20 -109.98 0.84
N LYS A 14 18.03 -110.04 -0.17
CA LYS A 14 18.64 -108.88 -0.80
C LYS A 14 18.26 -108.80 -2.31
N GLU A 15 18.16 -107.63 -2.82
CA GLU A 15 17.85 -107.31 -4.21
C GLU A 15 19.14 -107.04 -5.01
N TYR A 16 19.33 -107.81 -6.08
CA TYR A 16 20.46 -107.71 -6.98
C TYR A 16 20.07 -107.35 -8.37
N TYR A 17 20.82 -106.54 -9.06
CA TYR A 17 20.71 -106.35 -10.51
C TYR A 17 21.49 -107.48 -11.20
N ALA A 18 20.77 -108.22 -12.06
CA ALA A 18 21.33 -109.40 -12.70
C ALA A 18 21.57 -109.05 -14.24
N ALA A 19 22.80 -109.13 -14.60
CA ALA A 19 23.13 -109.20 -16.05
C ALA A 19 23.35 -110.62 -16.49
N ILE A 20 22.60 -111.10 -17.43
CA ILE A 20 22.59 -112.49 -17.90
C ILE A 20 23.12 -112.44 -19.34
N GLN A 21 24.11 -113.33 -19.58
CA GLN A 21 24.62 -113.54 -20.91
C GLN A 21 24.52 -115.05 -21.25
N ASN A 22 23.96 -115.47 -22.33
CA ASN A 22 23.93 -116.82 -22.85
C ASN A 22 25.37 -117.22 -23.27
N LEU A 23 25.86 -118.37 -22.84
CA LEU A 23 27.16 -118.87 -23.21
C LEU A 23 27.00 -120.11 -24.13
N ASP A 24 27.46 -119.99 -25.35
CA ASP A 24 27.54 -121.03 -26.27
C ASP A 24 28.88 -121.76 -26.12
N ILE A 25 28.93 -122.75 -25.16
CA ILE A 25 30.17 -123.39 -24.75
C ILE A 25 30.46 -124.59 -25.57
N TYR A 26 29.45 -125.17 -26.20
CA TYR A 26 29.61 -126.40 -26.97
C TYR A 26 29.29 -126.28 -28.47
N ASN A 27 30.10 -126.98 -29.29
CA ASN A 27 29.84 -126.94 -30.73
C ASN A 27 28.49 -127.66 -31.02
N SER A 28 27.71 -127.14 -31.91
CA SER A 28 26.36 -127.56 -32.25
C SER A 28 26.17 -129.09 -32.59
N ASN A 29 27.29 -129.78 -32.88
CA ASN A 29 27.31 -131.21 -33.21
C ASN A 29 27.82 -132.12 -32.11
N GLY A 30 28.01 -131.62 -30.84
CA GLY A 30 28.47 -132.43 -29.69
C GLY A 30 27.37 -132.98 -28.82
N PRO A 31 27.66 -134.07 -28.00
CA PRO A 31 26.64 -134.77 -27.14
C PRO A 31 25.95 -133.85 -26.13
N PHE A 32 26.44 -132.64 -25.93
CA PHE A 32 25.88 -131.70 -24.96
C PHE A 32 25.24 -130.45 -25.61
N SER A 33 25.01 -130.55 -26.89
CA SER A 33 24.44 -129.42 -27.71
C SER A 33 23.10 -128.90 -27.19
N LYS A 34 22.42 -129.60 -26.33
CA LYS A 34 21.09 -129.22 -25.76
C LYS A 34 21.21 -128.51 -24.43
N GLN A 35 22.38 -128.37 -23.89
CA GLN A 35 22.60 -127.60 -22.63
C GLN A 35 22.83 -126.13 -22.91
N GLN A 36 21.97 -125.37 -22.38
CA GLN A 36 22.12 -123.91 -22.41
C GLN A 36 22.79 -123.43 -21.11
N TRP A 37 23.94 -122.81 -21.22
CA TRP A 37 24.61 -122.22 -20.11
C TRP A 37 24.38 -120.66 -20.12
N GLN A 38 24.16 -120.15 -18.92
CA GLN A 38 24.01 -118.72 -18.71
C GLN A 38 25.04 -118.23 -17.71
N LEU A 39 25.71 -117.15 -18.05
CA LEU A 39 26.51 -116.45 -17.10
C LEU A 39 25.69 -115.33 -16.47
N MET A 40 25.52 -115.36 -15.21
CA MET A 40 24.79 -114.37 -14.48
C MET A 40 25.76 -113.57 -13.60
N SER A 41 25.87 -112.26 -13.79
CA SER A 41 26.58 -111.33 -12.92
C SER A 41 25.57 -110.70 -12.04
N LEU A 42 25.79 -110.69 -10.74
CA LEU A 42 24.93 -110.09 -9.70
C LEU A 42 25.61 -108.92 -9.04
N VAL A 43 24.99 -107.79 -9.02
CA VAL A 43 25.45 -106.58 -8.30
C VAL A 43 24.37 -106.22 -7.31
N GLU A 44 24.69 -106.07 -6.00
CA GLU A 44 23.72 -105.70 -4.97
C GLU A 44 23.23 -104.27 -5.28
N ARG A 45 21.88 -104.05 -5.31
CA ARG A 45 21.26 -102.82 -5.57
C ARG A 45 21.81 -101.67 -4.76
N ASN A 46 22.06 -101.90 -3.46
CA ASN A 46 22.62 -100.88 -2.60
C ASN A 46 24.03 -100.47 -2.99
N GLN A 47 24.85 -101.36 -3.55
CA GLN A 47 26.21 -101.01 -4.08
C GLN A 47 26.07 -100.20 -5.40
N LEU A 48 25.12 -100.58 -6.32
CA LEU A 48 24.91 -99.93 -7.58
C LEU A 48 24.48 -98.52 -7.35
N TYR A 49 23.59 -98.23 -6.43
CA TYR A 49 23.08 -96.88 -6.13
C TYR A 49 23.81 -96.10 -5.04
N SER A 50 24.78 -96.71 -4.35
CA SER A 50 25.49 -96.11 -3.24
C SER A 50 26.16 -94.78 -3.61
N PHE A 51 26.78 -94.72 -4.78
CA PHE A 51 27.40 -93.50 -5.33
C PHE A 51 26.34 -92.41 -5.63
N ALA A 52 25.29 -92.81 -6.32
CA ALA A 52 24.20 -91.88 -6.67
C ALA A 52 23.49 -91.30 -5.44
N ASN A 53 23.24 -92.11 -4.41
CA ASN A 53 22.64 -91.65 -3.16
C ASN A 53 23.60 -90.77 -2.38
N HIS A 54 24.91 -91.08 -2.33
CA HIS A 54 25.91 -90.22 -1.69
C HIS A 54 25.96 -88.83 -2.36
N PHE A 55 25.98 -88.83 -3.67
CA PHE A 55 25.99 -87.59 -4.47
C PHE A 55 24.72 -86.77 -4.26
N PHE A 56 23.58 -87.44 -4.22
CA PHE A 56 22.26 -86.80 -3.97
C PHE A 56 22.17 -86.16 -2.59
N TYR A 57 22.62 -86.86 -1.52
CA TYR A 57 22.68 -86.28 -0.19
C TYR A 57 23.68 -85.14 -0.04
N LEU A 58 24.77 -85.20 -0.79
CA LEU A 58 25.76 -84.14 -0.83
C LEU A 58 25.21 -82.88 -1.52
N GLN A 59 24.47 -83.04 -2.60
CA GLN A 59 23.78 -81.93 -3.27
C GLN A 59 22.69 -81.29 -2.37
N ILE A 60 21.87 -82.09 -1.72
CA ILE A 60 20.88 -81.61 -0.78
C ILE A 60 21.54 -80.84 0.38
N SER A 61 22.61 -81.36 0.93
CA SER A 61 23.31 -80.67 2.02
C SER A 61 23.92 -79.35 1.59
N MET A 62 24.46 -79.22 0.35
CA MET A 62 24.92 -77.98 -0.19
C MET A 62 23.83 -76.96 -0.40
N ILE A 63 22.65 -77.36 -0.89
CA ILE A 63 21.48 -76.49 -1.07
C ILE A 63 20.99 -75.97 0.30
N ILE A 64 20.88 -76.84 1.27
CA ILE A 64 20.48 -76.48 2.64
C ILE A 64 21.50 -75.50 3.26
N LEU A 65 22.76 -75.79 3.16
CA LEU A 65 23.82 -74.93 3.66
C LEU A 65 23.80 -73.56 2.96
N GLY A 66 23.68 -73.54 1.65
CA GLY A 66 23.55 -72.29 0.88
C GLY A 66 22.32 -71.46 1.28
N GLY A 67 21.17 -72.17 1.50
CA GLY A 67 19.95 -71.55 2.01
C GLY A 67 20.13 -70.90 3.41
N ILE A 68 20.78 -71.65 4.32
CA ILE A 68 21.08 -71.11 5.68
C ILE A 68 22.00 -69.86 5.59
N VAL A 69 23.08 -69.95 4.81
CA VAL A 69 23.99 -68.79 4.62
C VAL A 69 23.29 -67.60 4.04
N SER A 70 22.41 -67.82 3.01
CA SER A 70 21.61 -66.73 2.43
C SER A 70 20.65 -66.12 3.43
N LEU A 71 19.95 -66.95 4.24
CA LEU A 71 19.03 -66.46 5.29
C LEU A 71 19.78 -65.62 6.35
N ILE A 72 20.97 -66.07 6.79
CA ILE A 72 21.81 -65.33 7.72
C ILE A 72 22.24 -63.99 7.10
N GLY A 73 22.66 -64.00 5.82
CA GLY A 73 23.05 -62.81 5.10
C GLY A 73 21.90 -61.79 4.97
N ILE A 74 20.71 -62.27 4.57
CA ILE A 74 19.52 -61.42 4.47
C ILE A 74 19.14 -60.85 5.82
N PHE A 75 19.17 -61.67 6.89
CA PHE A 75 18.85 -61.21 8.25
C PHE A 75 19.84 -60.14 8.72
N TYR A 76 21.13 -60.31 8.48
CA TYR A 76 22.16 -59.36 8.86
C TYR A 76 22.01 -58.04 8.13
N VAL A 77 21.81 -58.07 6.79
CA VAL A 77 21.62 -56.87 5.95
C VAL A 77 20.33 -56.13 6.34
N SER A 78 19.22 -56.88 6.49
CA SER A 78 17.94 -56.33 6.89
C SER A 78 18.03 -55.63 8.25
N ARG A 79 18.66 -56.25 9.21
CA ARG A 79 18.83 -55.68 10.57
C ARG A 79 19.73 -54.44 10.55
N LYS A 80 20.77 -54.40 9.73
CA LYS A 80 21.66 -53.23 9.56
C LYS A 80 20.93 -52.07 8.93
N ILE A 81 20.20 -52.29 7.80
CA ILE A 81 19.44 -51.24 7.10
C ILE A 81 18.30 -50.74 7.99
N SER A 82 17.45 -51.64 8.48
CA SER A 82 16.27 -51.23 9.29
C SER A 82 16.68 -50.52 10.58
N GLY A 83 17.76 -50.98 11.23
CA GLY A 83 18.29 -50.33 12.43
C GLY A 83 18.81 -48.91 12.16
N SER A 84 19.50 -48.71 11.05
CA SER A 84 19.99 -47.39 10.62
C SER A 84 18.85 -46.41 10.30
N ILE A 85 17.86 -46.88 9.55
CA ILE A 85 16.68 -46.06 9.23
C ILE A 85 15.86 -45.69 10.47
N SER A 86 15.65 -46.63 11.37
CA SER A 86 14.93 -46.40 12.65
C SER A 86 15.64 -45.40 13.54
N ARG A 87 16.99 -45.44 13.57
CA ARG A 87 17.79 -44.48 14.33
C ARG A 87 17.66 -43.06 13.71
N LEU A 88 17.84 -42.93 12.39
CA LEU A 88 17.67 -41.67 11.65
C LEU A 88 16.30 -41.06 11.89
N SER A 89 15.24 -41.86 11.81
CA SER A 89 13.88 -41.40 12.06
C SER A 89 13.74 -40.80 13.47
N LYS A 90 14.33 -41.43 14.48
CA LYS A 90 14.33 -40.92 15.87
C LYS A 90 15.15 -39.64 16.03
N GLU A 91 16.31 -39.55 15.36
CA GLU A 91 17.17 -38.36 15.40
C GLU A 91 16.47 -37.17 14.77
N VAL A 92 15.77 -37.35 13.64
CA VAL A 92 14.94 -36.34 12.97
C VAL A 92 13.74 -35.92 13.84
N ASP A 93 13.04 -36.89 14.48
CA ASP A 93 11.91 -36.54 15.33
C ASP A 93 12.36 -35.79 16.60
N ASN A 94 13.49 -36.12 17.17
CA ASN A 94 14.04 -35.42 18.32
C ASN A 94 14.45 -33.98 17.98
N SER A 95 15.11 -33.76 16.83
CA SER A 95 15.49 -32.40 16.40
C SER A 95 14.27 -31.53 16.09
N ARG A 96 13.18 -32.10 15.58
CA ARG A 96 11.92 -31.41 15.39
C ARG A 96 11.33 -30.85 16.69
N LEU A 97 11.47 -31.58 17.80
CA LEU A 97 11.00 -31.16 19.13
C LEU A 97 11.83 -29.98 19.69
N VAL A 98 13.13 -29.96 19.39
CA VAL A 98 14.08 -28.95 19.92
C VAL A 98 14.26 -27.77 18.98
N LYS A 99 13.69 -27.82 17.75
CA LYS A 99 13.86 -26.80 16.67
C LYS A 99 15.32 -26.58 16.28
N GLU A 100 16.13 -27.60 16.33
CA GLU A 100 17.54 -27.57 15.91
C GLU A 100 17.75 -28.37 14.63
N ILE A 101 18.88 -28.13 13.95
CA ILE A 101 19.30 -28.94 12.80
C ILE A 101 19.60 -30.36 13.28
N PRO A 102 19.06 -31.41 12.63
CA PRO A 102 19.29 -32.76 13.08
C PRO A 102 20.76 -33.13 12.97
N GLU A 103 21.36 -33.60 14.08
CA GLU A 103 22.68 -34.23 14.09
C GLU A 103 22.54 -35.69 13.67
N LEU A 104 22.68 -35.98 12.36
CA LEU A 104 22.54 -37.32 11.81
C LEU A 104 23.92 -37.99 11.72
N HIS A 105 24.05 -39.18 12.35
CA HIS A 105 25.31 -39.92 12.38
C HIS A 105 25.44 -40.81 11.15
N ALA A 106 26.68 -40.94 10.63
CA ALA A 106 26.96 -41.80 9.50
C ALA A 106 26.63 -43.27 9.81
N THR A 107 25.93 -43.92 8.90
CA THR A 107 25.48 -45.32 9.06
C THR A 107 26.45 -46.33 8.39
N GLY A 108 27.35 -45.81 7.54
CA GLY A 108 28.24 -46.61 6.70
C GLY A 108 27.53 -47.27 5.52
N ILE A 109 26.34 -46.82 5.18
CA ILE A 109 25.60 -47.21 3.98
C ILE A 109 25.47 -45.96 3.11
N GLN A 110 26.12 -45.95 1.96
CA GLN A 110 26.30 -44.75 1.12
C GLN A 110 24.97 -44.05 0.78
N GLU A 111 23.95 -44.77 0.41
CA GLU A 111 22.65 -44.22 0.04
C GLU A 111 21.91 -43.58 1.22
N ILE A 112 22.06 -44.17 2.41
CA ILE A 112 21.46 -43.63 3.65
C ILE A 112 22.22 -42.39 4.11
N ASP A 113 23.55 -42.42 4.01
CA ASP A 113 24.39 -41.29 4.38
C ASP A 113 24.20 -40.09 3.43
N GLN A 114 24.00 -40.33 2.13
CA GLN A 114 23.59 -39.30 1.15
C GLN A 114 22.24 -38.74 1.47
N PHE A 115 21.26 -39.54 1.83
CA PHE A 115 19.94 -39.09 2.25
C PHE A 115 19.99 -38.26 3.53
N SER A 116 20.81 -38.66 4.48
CA SER A 116 21.06 -37.90 5.73
C SER A 116 21.66 -36.51 5.42
N SER A 117 22.68 -36.45 4.54
CA SER A 117 23.23 -35.16 4.10
C SER A 117 22.19 -34.28 3.44
N ALA A 118 21.35 -34.80 2.55
CA ALA A 118 20.30 -34.05 1.90
C ALA A 118 19.26 -33.48 2.90
N ILE A 119 18.96 -34.24 3.98
CA ILE A 119 18.06 -33.72 5.05
C ILE A 119 18.73 -32.57 5.81
N ILE A 120 20.04 -32.71 6.15
CA ILE A 120 20.77 -31.64 6.82
C ILE A 120 20.83 -30.39 5.96
N ASP A 121 21.20 -30.51 4.69
CA ASP A 121 21.31 -29.40 3.74
C ASP A 121 19.97 -28.69 3.59
N LEU A 122 18.85 -29.44 3.41
CA LEU A 122 17.51 -28.90 3.33
C LEU A 122 17.11 -28.18 4.63
N SER A 123 17.42 -28.76 5.77
CA SER A 123 17.12 -28.15 7.08
C SER A 123 17.88 -26.84 7.27
N GLN A 124 19.13 -26.80 6.82
CA GLN A 124 19.96 -25.61 6.87
C GLN A 124 19.47 -24.52 5.91
N GLU A 125 19.10 -24.89 4.70
CA GLU A 125 18.53 -23.96 3.71
C GLU A 125 17.23 -23.34 4.21
N VAL A 126 16.35 -24.13 4.82
CA VAL A 126 15.10 -23.65 5.43
C VAL A 126 15.39 -22.68 6.58
N LEU A 127 16.34 -23.01 7.45
CA LEU A 127 16.73 -22.15 8.57
C LEU A 127 17.35 -20.83 8.08
N GLU A 128 18.26 -20.90 7.12
CA GLU A 128 18.87 -19.71 6.52
C GLU A 128 17.83 -18.81 5.84
N THR A 129 16.92 -19.41 5.07
CA THR A 129 15.83 -18.66 4.40
C THR A 129 14.90 -18.01 5.42
N SER A 130 14.53 -18.72 6.47
CA SER A 130 13.71 -18.17 7.56
C SER A 130 14.44 -17.04 8.29
N THR A 131 15.74 -17.19 8.55
CA THR A 131 16.57 -16.17 9.20
C THR A 131 16.73 -14.93 8.31
N LYS A 132 16.97 -15.12 7.01
CA LYS A 132 17.04 -14.03 6.03
C LYS A 132 15.70 -13.26 5.98
N PHE A 133 14.58 -13.99 5.98
CA PHE A 133 13.25 -13.38 6.00
C PHE A 133 13.04 -12.54 7.27
N LEU A 134 13.34 -13.09 8.44
CA LEU A 134 13.24 -12.35 9.72
C LEU A 134 14.16 -11.12 9.74
N ASN A 135 15.38 -11.22 9.23
CA ASN A 135 16.30 -10.10 9.15
C ASN A 135 15.77 -8.99 8.22
N ILE A 136 15.22 -9.35 7.06
CA ILE A 136 14.58 -8.39 6.15
C ILE A 136 13.40 -7.69 6.84
N MET A 137 12.56 -8.44 7.55
CA MET A 137 11.43 -7.87 8.30
C MET A 137 11.91 -6.91 9.39
N ASN A 138 12.94 -7.31 10.16
CA ASN A 138 13.53 -6.45 11.20
C ASN A 138 14.19 -5.19 10.60
N MET A 139 14.92 -5.32 9.48
CA MET A 139 15.50 -4.16 8.79
C MET A 139 14.44 -3.20 8.24
N ALA A 140 13.31 -3.72 7.82
CA ALA A 140 12.17 -2.92 7.39
C ALA A 140 11.40 -2.29 8.56
N SER A 141 11.81 -2.55 9.81
CA SER A 141 11.14 -2.10 11.04
C SER A 141 9.64 -2.45 11.06
N ILE A 142 9.30 -3.60 10.49
CA ILE A 142 7.91 -4.08 10.44
C ILE A 142 7.69 -5.01 11.63
N ASP A 143 6.99 -4.52 12.64
CA ASP A 143 6.53 -5.33 13.77
C ASP A 143 5.32 -6.16 13.34
N ILE A 144 5.53 -7.47 13.20
CA ILE A 144 4.48 -8.43 12.80
C ILE A 144 4.33 -9.51 13.85
N GLY A 145 3.07 -9.83 14.13
CA GLY A 145 2.68 -11.03 14.88
C GLY A 145 1.67 -11.86 14.09
N GLY A 146 1.57 -13.15 14.38
CA GLY A 146 0.62 -13.99 13.67
C GLY A 146 0.08 -15.14 14.49
N TYR A 147 -1.04 -15.70 14.04
CA TYR A 147 -1.61 -16.93 14.57
C TYR A 147 -2.05 -17.87 13.45
N GLU A 148 -2.06 -19.17 13.77
CA GLU A 148 -2.65 -20.23 12.93
C GLU A 148 -3.54 -21.13 13.78
N ILE A 149 -4.80 -21.28 13.39
CA ILE A 149 -5.76 -22.21 13.98
C ILE A 149 -5.99 -23.34 12.98
N LYS A 150 -5.62 -24.58 13.32
CA LYS A 150 -5.89 -25.77 12.50
C LYS A 150 -7.10 -26.53 12.99
N LYS A 151 -7.98 -26.92 12.08
CA LYS A 151 -9.16 -27.72 12.40
C LYS A 151 -8.75 -29.05 13.04
N GLY A 152 -9.28 -29.34 14.24
CA GLY A 152 -8.95 -30.54 15.01
C GLY A 152 -7.67 -30.45 15.87
N SER A 153 -6.93 -29.36 15.82
CA SER A 153 -5.85 -29.08 16.79
C SER A 153 -6.44 -28.57 18.10
N LYS A 154 -5.89 -29.03 19.24
CA LYS A 154 -6.24 -28.50 20.57
C LYS A 154 -5.59 -27.14 20.83
N ASN A 155 -4.44 -26.88 20.23
CA ASN A 155 -3.65 -25.67 20.46
C ASN A 155 -3.63 -24.79 19.22
N VAL A 156 -3.60 -23.47 19.47
CA VAL A 156 -3.39 -22.44 18.46
C VAL A 156 -1.90 -22.09 18.41
N TYR A 157 -1.34 -22.05 17.21
CA TYR A 157 -0.02 -21.48 17.03
C TYR A 157 -0.10 -19.97 17.04
N VAL A 158 0.70 -19.32 17.89
CA VAL A 158 0.74 -17.86 18.04
C VAL A 158 2.20 -17.44 18.17
N THR A 159 2.59 -16.39 17.47
CA THR A 159 3.92 -15.79 17.63
C THR A 159 3.99 -14.94 18.90
N ASP A 160 5.19 -14.79 19.47
CA ASP A 160 5.40 -14.14 20.77
C ASP A 160 4.87 -12.69 20.83
N ASN A 161 4.96 -11.95 19.71
CA ASN A 161 4.53 -10.54 19.63
C ASN A 161 3.09 -10.34 19.16
N PHE A 162 2.35 -11.38 18.80
CA PHE A 162 0.98 -11.19 18.30
C PHE A 162 0.09 -10.45 19.31
N PHE A 163 -0.02 -10.96 20.51
CA PHE A 163 -0.82 -10.32 21.57
C PHE A 163 -0.17 -9.07 22.14
N LEU A 164 1.17 -8.97 22.12
CA LEU A 164 1.89 -7.76 22.51
C LEU A 164 1.54 -6.58 21.59
N LEU A 165 1.45 -6.82 20.29
CA LEU A 165 0.97 -5.82 19.32
C LEU A 165 -0.46 -5.40 19.63
N LEU A 166 -1.32 -6.34 20.01
CA LEU A 166 -2.71 -6.10 20.37
C LEU A 166 -2.90 -5.59 21.81
N GLY A 167 -1.81 -5.24 22.51
CA GLY A 167 -1.89 -4.59 23.83
C GLY A 167 -1.94 -5.53 25.03
N ILE A 168 -1.74 -6.83 24.86
CA ILE A 168 -1.69 -7.81 25.95
C ILE A 168 -0.23 -8.20 26.22
N ASP A 169 0.31 -7.81 27.38
CA ASP A 169 1.76 -7.90 27.66
C ASP A 169 2.25 -9.28 28.07
N LYS A 170 1.38 -10.14 28.62
CA LYS A 170 1.78 -11.45 29.15
C LYS A 170 0.82 -12.54 28.70
N VAL A 171 1.28 -13.34 27.76
CA VAL A 171 0.57 -14.53 27.29
C VAL A 171 1.50 -15.73 27.46
N THR A 172 1.02 -16.79 28.12
CA THR A 172 1.79 -18.02 28.28
C THR A 172 1.47 -18.97 27.13
N LEU A 173 2.45 -19.27 26.31
CA LEU A 173 2.32 -20.21 25.20
C LEU A 173 2.68 -21.65 25.64
N PRO A 174 2.09 -22.70 25.07
CA PRO A 174 1.06 -22.71 24.02
C PRO A 174 -0.34 -22.40 24.54
N LEU A 175 -1.20 -21.80 23.68
CA LEU A 175 -2.61 -21.50 23.98
C LEU A 175 -3.54 -22.58 23.44
N THR A 176 -4.58 -22.93 24.22
CA THR A 176 -5.73 -23.65 23.68
C THR A 176 -6.62 -22.70 22.83
N TYR A 177 -7.49 -23.28 22.00
CA TYR A 177 -8.43 -22.50 21.22
C TYR A 177 -9.33 -21.60 22.10
N GLU A 178 -9.81 -22.13 23.23
CA GLU A 178 -10.68 -21.40 24.17
C GLU A 178 -9.95 -20.20 24.80
N GLN A 179 -8.69 -20.39 25.23
CA GLN A 179 -7.85 -19.30 25.76
C GLN A 179 -7.55 -18.24 24.73
N PHE A 180 -7.29 -18.65 23.49
CA PHE A 180 -7.07 -17.71 22.38
C PHE A 180 -8.32 -16.85 22.12
N GLU A 181 -9.51 -17.47 22.03
CA GLU A 181 -10.78 -16.76 21.85
C GLU A 181 -11.09 -15.79 23.00
N GLU A 182 -10.78 -16.17 24.23
CA GLU A 182 -11.01 -15.32 25.40
C GLU A 182 -10.14 -14.07 25.35
N LEU A 183 -8.83 -14.22 25.09
CA LEU A 183 -7.90 -13.11 24.91
C LEU A 183 -8.29 -12.22 23.71
N PHE A 184 -8.75 -12.84 22.63
CA PHE A 184 -9.17 -12.08 21.45
C PHE A 184 -10.43 -11.25 21.69
N LYS A 185 -11.39 -11.79 22.44
CA LYS A 185 -12.60 -11.06 22.89
C LYS A 185 -12.24 -9.91 23.84
N GLU A 186 -11.21 -10.04 24.66
CA GLU A 186 -10.68 -8.95 25.51
C GLU A 186 -10.18 -7.79 24.64
N VAL A 187 -9.39 -8.09 23.59
CA VAL A 187 -8.94 -7.08 22.62
C VAL A 187 -10.12 -6.37 21.95
N GLU A 188 -11.13 -7.11 21.49
CA GLU A 188 -12.30 -6.53 20.82
C GLU A 188 -13.16 -5.66 21.76
N ARG A 189 -13.20 -6.00 23.05
CA ARG A 189 -13.93 -5.22 24.06
C ARG A 189 -13.22 -3.94 24.46
N ASP A 190 -11.89 -4.00 24.60
CA ASP A 190 -11.10 -2.93 25.23
C ASP A 190 -10.60 -1.88 24.23
N TYR A 191 -10.59 -2.19 22.94
CA TYR A 191 -10.07 -1.30 21.91
C TYR A 191 -11.08 -0.97 20.82
N GLN A 192 -10.97 0.27 20.31
CA GLN A 192 -11.78 0.73 19.18
C GLN A 192 -11.34 -0.02 17.91
N VAL A 193 -12.31 -0.56 17.16
CA VAL A 193 -12.08 -1.35 15.96
C VAL A 193 -12.70 -0.64 14.76
N GLU A 194 -11.89 -0.40 13.74
CA GLU A 194 -12.33 0.02 12.42
C GLU A 194 -12.34 -1.20 11.49
N ILE A 195 -13.50 -1.51 10.90
CA ILE A 195 -13.68 -2.67 10.02
C ILE A 195 -13.53 -2.18 8.57
N GLU A 196 -12.40 -2.47 7.93
CA GLU A 196 -12.20 -2.14 6.52
C GLU A 196 -12.94 -3.12 5.60
N ASN A 197 -12.96 -4.43 5.95
CA ASN A 197 -13.71 -5.48 5.26
C ASN A 197 -13.86 -6.72 6.16
N GLU A 198 -14.50 -7.79 5.67
CA GLU A 198 -14.73 -9.03 6.44
C GLU A 198 -13.44 -9.67 6.97
N ASN A 199 -12.30 -9.45 6.30
CA ASN A 199 -11.02 -10.08 6.59
C ASN A 199 -9.95 -9.13 7.14
N GLU A 200 -10.26 -7.84 7.30
CA GLU A 200 -9.29 -6.82 7.70
C GLU A 200 -9.89 -5.84 8.70
N ARG A 201 -9.24 -5.72 9.85
CA ARG A 201 -9.63 -4.84 10.96
C ARG A 201 -8.44 -4.02 11.42
N ILE A 202 -8.68 -2.77 11.82
CA ILE A 202 -7.68 -1.89 12.40
C ILE A 202 -8.09 -1.61 13.84
N TYR A 203 -7.21 -1.96 14.78
CA TYR A 203 -7.38 -1.73 16.20
C TYR A 203 -6.65 -0.47 16.63
N CYS A 204 -7.34 0.43 17.31
CA CYS A 204 -6.76 1.62 17.94
C CYS A 204 -6.45 1.31 19.40
N ILE A 205 -5.19 1.04 19.71
CA ILE A 205 -4.72 0.60 21.04
C ILE A 205 -4.22 1.81 21.81
N LYS A 206 -4.89 2.12 22.94
CA LYS A 206 -4.51 3.19 23.85
C LYS A 206 -3.78 2.59 25.05
N LYS A 207 -2.45 2.58 25.03
CA LYS A 207 -1.66 2.05 26.14
C LYS A 207 -0.41 2.90 26.42
N TYR A 208 -0.19 3.21 27.68
CA TYR A 208 0.99 3.83 28.33
C TYR A 208 1.66 5.08 27.73
N VAL A 209 1.96 5.16 26.42
CA VAL A 209 2.77 6.25 25.83
C VAL A 209 2.22 6.69 24.46
N GLY A 210 0.96 6.48 24.17
CA GLY A 210 0.38 6.97 22.92
C GLY A 210 -0.64 6.05 22.27
N LEU A 211 -1.07 6.44 21.07
CA LEU A 211 -1.96 5.67 20.22
C LEU A 211 -1.12 4.75 19.32
N ARG A 212 -1.49 3.47 19.27
CA ARG A 212 -0.96 2.50 18.32
C ARG A 212 -2.09 2.00 17.43
N TYR A 213 -1.84 1.91 16.14
CA TYR A 213 -2.79 1.36 15.17
C TYR A 213 -2.25 0.03 14.67
N VAL A 214 -3.00 -1.05 14.94
CA VAL A 214 -2.62 -2.42 14.55
C VAL A 214 -3.62 -2.97 13.57
N ARG A 215 -3.15 -3.32 12.39
CA ARG A 215 -3.94 -3.96 11.34
C ARG A 215 -3.90 -5.46 11.51
N LEU A 216 -5.06 -6.09 11.63
CA LEU A 216 -5.22 -7.54 11.64
C LEU A 216 -5.85 -7.98 10.32
N LYS A 217 -5.11 -8.79 9.56
CA LYS A 217 -5.60 -9.49 8.38
C LYS A 217 -5.85 -10.94 8.71
N MET A 218 -7.03 -11.43 8.37
CA MET A 218 -7.45 -12.82 8.61
C MET A 218 -7.77 -13.52 7.29
N ARG A 219 -7.37 -14.78 7.19
CA ARG A 219 -7.69 -15.63 6.03
C ARG A 219 -8.15 -16.99 6.49
N LYS A 220 -9.36 -17.38 6.08
CA LYS A 220 -9.93 -18.70 6.33
C LYS A 220 -9.71 -19.59 5.12
N GLU A 221 -9.13 -20.77 5.35
CA GLU A 221 -8.98 -21.85 4.39
C GLU A 221 -9.82 -23.05 4.87
N ALA A 222 -9.92 -24.11 4.06
CA ALA A 222 -10.80 -25.24 4.36
C ALA A 222 -10.49 -25.94 5.69
N ASP A 223 -9.22 -26.00 6.07
CA ASP A 223 -8.70 -26.74 7.24
C ASP A 223 -7.99 -25.84 8.27
N ARG A 224 -7.80 -24.55 7.98
CA ARG A 224 -7.11 -23.61 8.87
C ARG A 224 -7.58 -22.17 8.74
N GLU A 225 -7.35 -21.40 9.80
CA GLU A 225 -7.46 -19.95 9.81
C GLU A 225 -6.10 -19.35 10.18
N ILE A 226 -5.68 -18.34 9.44
CA ILE A 226 -4.42 -17.62 9.66
C ILE A 226 -4.75 -16.14 9.87
N GLY A 227 -4.16 -15.52 10.88
CA GLY A 227 -4.22 -14.10 11.09
C GLY A 227 -2.83 -13.48 11.24
N ILE A 228 -2.67 -12.28 10.71
CA ILE A 228 -1.43 -11.49 10.79
C ILE A 228 -1.76 -10.12 11.35
N ALA A 229 -1.17 -9.77 12.48
CA ALA A 229 -1.19 -8.44 13.09
C ALA A 229 0.07 -7.67 12.70
N GLU A 230 -0.08 -6.42 12.28
CA GLU A 230 0.99 -5.54 11.85
C GLU A 230 0.82 -4.17 12.50
N ASP A 231 1.90 -3.61 13.10
CA ASP A 231 1.88 -2.22 13.55
C ASP A 231 1.95 -1.28 12.33
N ILE A 232 0.84 -0.57 12.09
CA ILE A 232 0.72 0.38 10.99
C ILE A 232 0.66 1.83 11.49
N THR A 233 1.05 2.10 12.73
CA THR A 233 0.86 3.40 13.39
C THR A 233 1.43 4.53 12.53
N THR A 234 2.67 4.40 12.08
CA THR A 234 3.32 5.45 11.28
C THR A 234 2.60 5.67 9.95
N SER A 235 2.32 4.60 9.20
CA SER A 235 1.69 4.69 7.89
C SER A 235 0.22 5.14 7.99
N TYR A 236 -0.49 4.73 9.05
CA TYR A 236 -1.87 5.13 9.28
C TYR A 236 -1.98 6.63 9.63
N LEU A 237 -1.14 7.12 10.54
CA LEU A 237 -1.11 8.54 10.90
C LEU A 237 -0.65 9.41 9.73
N GLU A 238 0.33 8.95 8.95
CA GLU A 238 0.78 9.67 7.75
C GLU A 238 -0.31 9.71 6.69
N ARG A 239 -1.03 8.61 6.47
CA ARG A 239 -2.20 8.60 5.57
C ARG A 239 -3.28 9.57 6.02
N GLN A 240 -3.66 9.54 7.31
CA GLN A 240 -4.62 10.50 7.87
C GLN A 240 -4.14 11.95 7.72
N ARG A 241 -2.84 12.19 7.94
CA ARG A 241 -2.25 13.51 7.74
C ARG A 241 -2.35 13.94 6.27
N ILE A 242 -1.99 13.09 5.33
CA ILE A 242 -2.08 13.37 3.88
C ILE A 242 -3.55 13.61 3.48
N GLU A 243 -4.48 12.80 3.96
CA GLU A 243 -5.92 12.98 3.71
C GLU A 243 -6.43 14.31 4.30
N HIS A 244 -5.96 14.70 5.48
CA HIS A 244 -6.29 15.98 6.06
C HIS A 244 -5.64 17.14 5.29
N GLU A 245 -4.35 17.07 4.95
CA GLU A 245 -3.63 18.10 4.19
C GLU A 245 -4.16 18.25 2.76
N ARG A 246 -4.73 17.19 2.18
CA ARG A 246 -5.40 17.25 0.87
C ARG A 246 -6.59 18.21 0.90
N ASP A 247 -7.32 18.27 2.01
CA ASP A 247 -8.58 18.99 2.10
C ASP A 247 -8.49 20.28 2.92
N TYR A 248 -7.52 20.39 3.84
CA TYR A 248 -7.39 21.52 4.76
C TYR A 248 -6.02 22.19 4.68
N ASP A 249 -5.97 23.48 5.04
CA ASP A 249 -4.74 24.23 5.25
C ASP A 249 -4.17 23.88 6.63
N VAL A 250 -2.91 23.42 6.66
CA VAL A 250 -2.24 22.92 7.87
C VAL A 250 -2.10 24.00 8.96
N LEU A 251 -1.98 25.28 8.56
CA LEU A 251 -1.77 26.37 9.50
C LEU A 251 -3.05 26.81 10.19
N THR A 252 -4.16 26.86 9.47
CA THR A 252 -5.43 27.43 9.94
C THR A 252 -6.51 26.39 10.23
N GLY A 253 -6.40 25.18 9.69
CA GLY A 253 -7.43 24.15 9.77
C GLY A 253 -8.68 24.43 8.92
N LEU A 254 -8.68 25.50 8.13
CA LEU A 254 -9.72 25.80 7.17
C LEU A 254 -9.53 24.96 5.91
N TYR A 255 -10.53 24.92 5.02
CA TYR A 255 -10.30 24.30 3.71
C TYR A 255 -9.11 24.96 2.99
N ASN A 256 -8.37 24.16 2.23
CA ASN A 256 -7.35 24.68 1.34
C ASN A 256 -7.96 25.11 0.00
N ARG A 257 -7.16 25.72 -0.88
CA ARG A 257 -7.58 26.18 -2.20
C ARG A 257 -8.27 25.09 -3.05
N PHE A 258 -7.73 23.86 -2.98
CA PHE A 258 -8.24 22.75 -3.79
C PHE A 258 -9.66 22.33 -3.33
N SER A 259 -9.83 22.15 -2.03
CA SER A 259 -11.14 21.79 -1.47
C SER A 259 -12.16 22.92 -1.60
N PHE A 260 -11.74 24.18 -1.50
CA PHE A 260 -12.62 25.30 -1.79
C PHE A 260 -13.14 25.22 -3.22
N GLN A 261 -12.26 25.06 -4.22
CA GLN A 261 -12.66 24.96 -5.62
C GLN A 261 -13.63 23.78 -5.85
N ARG A 262 -13.30 22.61 -5.34
CA ARG A 262 -14.16 21.41 -5.45
C ARG A 262 -15.57 21.64 -4.86
N ASN A 263 -15.65 22.32 -3.72
CA ASN A 263 -16.93 22.65 -3.12
C ASN A 263 -17.71 23.68 -3.97
N MET A 264 -17.02 24.65 -4.58
CA MET A 264 -17.66 25.61 -5.49
C MET A 264 -18.18 24.91 -6.74
N ASP A 265 -17.38 24.05 -7.37
CA ASP A 265 -17.79 23.28 -8.55
C ASP A 265 -19.07 22.49 -8.23
N TYR A 266 -19.10 21.77 -7.10
CA TYR A 266 -20.28 21.04 -6.65
C TYR A 266 -21.51 21.93 -6.41
N LEU A 267 -21.35 23.03 -5.69
CA LEU A 267 -22.46 23.94 -5.38
C LEU A 267 -23.02 24.64 -6.61
N PHE A 268 -22.18 25.03 -7.57
CA PHE A 268 -22.63 25.67 -8.80
C PHE A 268 -23.23 24.69 -9.81
N GLU A 269 -22.85 23.41 -9.77
CA GLU A 269 -23.58 22.33 -10.46
C GLU A 269 -24.96 22.06 -9.85
N HIS A 270 -25.15 22.27 -8.52
CA HIS A 270 -26.39 22.10 -7.80
C HIS A 270 -26.94 23.45 -7.30
N SER A 271 -27.08 24.38 -8.21
CA SER A 271 -27.36 25.81 -7.93
C SER A 271 -28.68 26.09 -7.20
N GLU A 272 -29.60 25.12 -7.16
CA GLU A 272 -30.85 25.21 -6.38
C GLU A 272 -30.59 25.38 -4.86
N GLN A 273 -29.41 24.98 -4.37
CA GLN A 273 -29.00 25.13 -2.97
C GLN A 273 -28.48 26.55 -2.65
N LEU A 274 -28.09 27.31 -3.65
CA LEU A 274 -27.39 28.58 -3.45
C LEU A 274 -28.33 29.68 -2.95
N LYS A 275 -29.56 29.76 -3.45
CA LYS A 275 -30.53 30.86 -3.17
C LYS A 275 -29.84 32.23 -3.31
N ASN A 276 -29.75 33.01 -2.21
CA ASN A 276 -28.82 34.14 -2.14
C ASN A 276 -27.52 33.68 -1.50
N ALA A 277 -26.42 34.06 -2.12
CA ALA A 277 -25.07 33.71 -1.63
C ALA A 277 -24.10 34.88 -1.83
N ALA A 278 -23.01 34.87 -1.07
CA ALA A 278 -21.93 35.84 -1.21
C ALA A 278 -20.58 35.12 -1.30
N LEU A 279 -19.80 35.50 -2.30
CA LEU A 279 -18.36 35.21 -2.31
C LEU A 279 -17.63 36.37 -1.68
N VAL A 280 -16.84 36.09 -0.68
CA VAL A 280 -16.07 37.07 0.08
C VAL A 280 -14.59 36.75 -0.09
N MET A 281 -13.83 37.66 -0.62
CA MET A 281 -12.38 37.61 -0.70
C MET A 281 -11.77 38.50 0.35
N ILE A 282 -10.81 37.97 1.05
CA ILE A 282 -10.19 38.59 2.22
C ILE A 282 -8.66 38.52 2.07
N ASP A 283 -8.00 39.66 2.29
CA ASP A 283 -6.55 39.74 2.32
C ASP A 283 -6.11 40.39 3.64
N LEU A 284 -5.22 39.71 4.37
CA LEU A 284 -4.77 40.18 5.66
C LEU A 284 -3.84 41.38 5.53
N ASP A 285 -4.21 42.47 6.18
CA ASP A 285 -3.39 43.67 6.18
C ASP A 285 -2.14 43.52 7.06
N ASN A 286 -1.06 44.16 6.62
CA ASN A 286 0.18 44.29 7.39
C ASN A 286 0.96 43.00 7.69
N LEU A 287 0.60 41.84 7.14
CA LEU A 287 1.31 40.56 7.40
C LEU A 287 2.80 40.67 7.06
N LYS A 288 3.16 41.33 5.94
CA LYS A 288 4.55 41.55 5.57
C LYS A 288 5.30 42.32 6.66
N LYS A 289 4.71 43.40 7.24
CA LYS A 289 5.34 44.18 8.32
C LYS A 289 5.56 43.35 9.58
N ILE A 290 4.63 42.41 9.88
CA ILE A 290 4.75 41.51 11.03
C ILE A 290 5.92 40.55 10.79
N ASN A 291 6.00 39.96 9.62
CA ASN A 291 7.07 39.05 9.23
C ASN A 291 8.45 39.75 9.28
N ASP A 292 8.53 40.95 8.70
CA ASP A 292 9.77 41.70 8.64
C ASP A 292 10.23 42.17 10.04
N ALA A 293 9.30 42.44 10.96
CA ALA A 293 9.63 42.93 12.29
C ALA A 293 9.85 41.83 13.34
N PHE A 294 9.14 40.70 13.24
CA PHE A 294 9.08 39.68 14.30
C PHE A 294 9.34 38.25 13.80
N GLY A 295 9.54 38.06 12.51
CA GLY A 295 9.74 36.73 11.88
C GLY A 295 8.45 35.99 11.49
N HIS A 296 8.62 34.96 10.69
CA HIS A 296 7.50 34.22 10.09
C HIS A 296 6.62 33.49 11.12
N ASP A 297 7.17 33.03 12.25
CA ASP A 297 6.39 32.36 13.29
C ASP A 297 5.27 33.26 13.86
N TRP A 298 5.54 34.57 13.94
CA TRP A 298 4.55 35.56 14.38
C TRP A 298 3.52 35.87 13.29
N GLY A 299 3.95 35.91 12.03
CA GLY A 299 3.04 35.99 10.91
C GLY A 299 2.10 34.78 10.84
N ASP A 300 2.63 33.60 11.06
CA ASP A 300 1.85 32.37 11.15
C ASP A 300 0.83 32.41 12.31
N ASN A 301 1.24 32.92 13.48
CA ASN A 301 0.30 33.10 14.57
C ASN A 301 -0.81 34.12 14.22
N TYR A 302 -0.46 35.23 13.56
CA TYR A 302 -1.44 36.20 13.08
C TYR A 302 -2.43 35.59 12.12
N ILE A 303 -1.97 34.81 11.14
CA ILE A 303 -2.80 34.07 10.17
C ILE A 303 -3.74 33.10 10.90
N ARG A 304 -3.23 32.30 11.88
CA ARG A 304 -4.06 31.40 12.70
C ARG A 304 -5.19 32.13 13.43
N GLN A 305 -4.86 33.29 14.04
CA GLN A 305 -5.87 34.08 14.77
C GLN A 305 -6.93 34.65 13.84
N CYS A 306 -6.56 35.08 12.62
CA CYS A 306 -7.50 35.51 11.61
C CYS A 306 -8.41 34.36 11.15
N GLY A 307 -7.83 33.21 10.78
CA GLY A 307 -8.59 32.03 10.38
C GLY A 307 -9.58 31.57 11.42
N LYS A 308 -9.15 31.56 12.71
CA LYS A 308 -10.02 31.24 13.84
C LYS A 308 -11.13 32.27 14.01
N CYS A 309 -10.83 33.57 13.84
CA CYS A 309 -11.84 34.62 13.90
C CYS A 309 -12.90 34.43 12.81
N PHE A 310 -12.52 34.09 11.58
CA PHE A 310 -13.47 33.84 10.52
C PHE A 310 -14.34 32.62 10.87
N GLN A 311 -13.75 31.48 11.21
CA GLN A 311 -14.48 30.24 11.50
C GLN A 311 -15.49 30.39 12.65
N GLU A 312 -15.13 31.13 13.70
CA GLU A 312 -15.97 31.34 14.89
C GLU A 312 -17.17 32.28 14.63
N ASN A 313 -17.10 33.15 13.62
CA ASN A 313 -18.05 34.25 13.43
C ASN A 313 -18.87 34.18 12.13
N VAL A 314 -18.79 33.07 11.41
CA VAL A 314 -19.62 32.79 10.23
C VAL A 314 -20.69 31.75 10.53
N PRO A 315 -21.85 31.78 9.82
CA PRO A 315 -22.90 30.78 9.99
C PRO A 315 -22.47 29.39 9.48
N GLU A 316 -23.18 28.34 9.92
CA GLU A 316 -22.87 26.93 9.54
C GLU A 316 -22.80 26.70 8.02
N LYS A 317 -23.69 27.38 7.24
CA LYS A 317 -23.67 27.34 5.78
C LYS A 317 -22.63 28.28 5.19
N THR A 318 -21.37 28.08 5.60
CA THR A 318 -20.25 28.87 5.08
C THR A 318 -19.06 27.96 4.80
N ILE A 319 -18.52 28.05 3.60
CA ILE A 319 -17.26 27.40 3.24
C ILE A 319 -16.15 28.41 3.47
N CYS A 320 -15.29 28.15 4.44
CA CYS A 320 -14.14 28.99 4.77
C CYS A 320 -12.86 28.32 4.29
N ALA A 321 -12.04 29.05 3.55
CA ALA A 321 -10.78 28.53 3.03
C ALA A 321 -9.65 29.55 3.13
N ARG A 322 -8.43 29.05 3.33
CA ARG A 322 -7.21 29.80 3.07
C ARG A 322 -6.67 29.37 1.71
N VAL A 323 -6.54 30.33 0.81
CA VAL A 323 -6.21 30.05 -0.61
C VAL A 323 -4.72 30.21 -0.89
N SER A 324 -4.11 31.20 -0.28
CA SER A 324 -2.65 31.41 -0.33
C SER A 324 -2.22 32.40 0.77
N GLY A 325 -0.97 32.37 1.18
CA GLY A 325 -0.33 33.35 2.06
C GLY A 325 -1.27 34.06 3.05
N ASP A 326 -1.70 35.25 2.69
CA ASP A 326 -2.61 36.15 3.43
C ASP A 326 -4.04 36.17 2.88
N GLU A 327 -4.36 35.36 1.86
CA GLU A 327 -5.66 35.36 1.20
C GLU A 327 -6.60 34.29 1.73
N PHE A 328 -7.83 34.70 2.06
CA PHE A 328 -8.92 33.83 2.52
C PHE A 328 -10.16 34.04 1.68
N TYR A 329 -10.90 32.95 1.45
CA TYR A 329 -12.20 33.00 0.79
C TYR A 329 -13.26 32.45 1.73
N LEU A 330 -14.41 33.16 1.77
CA LEU A 330 -15.63 32.68 2.43
C LEU A 330 -16.73 32.62 1.37
N PHE A 331 -17.48 31.54 1.37
CA PHE A 331 -18.66 31.40 0.54
C PHE A 331 -19.86 31.10 1.42
N LEU A 332 -20.73 32.11 1.61
CA LEU A 332 -21.95 32.00 2.39
C LEU A 332 -23.11 31.75 1.42
N TYR A 333 -23.90 30.70 1.65
CA TYR A 333 -24.95 30.30 0.69
C TYR A 333 -26.22 29.79 1.38
N GLY A 334 -27.32 29.72 0.61
CA GLY A 334 -28.58 29.14 1.06
C GLY A 334 -29.44 30.09 1.91
N PHE A 335 -29.21 31.40 1.84
CA PHE A 335 -29.96 32.41 2.57
C PHE A 335 -31.17 32.89 1.78
N ASP A 336 -32.24 33.32 2.49
CA ASP A 336 -33.42 33.81 1.84
C ASP A 336 -33.27 35.25 1.39
N ASN A 337 -32.41 36.06 2.04
CA ASN A 337 -32.09 37.42 1.60
C ASN A 337 -30.60 37.77 1.80
N GLN A 338 -30.13 38.75 1.04
CA GLN A 338 -28.72 39.19 1.09
C GLN A 338 -28.42 40.01 2.35
N GLU A 339 -29.41 40.69 2.92
CA GLU A 339 -29.22 41.57 4.07
C GLU A 339 -28.77 40.76 5.31
N GLU A 340 -29.28 39.56 5.48
CA GLU A 340 -28.82 38.66 6.57
C GLU A 340 -27.33 38.37 6.43
N ILE A 341 -26.83 38.02 5.22
CA ILE A 341 -25.40 37.77 4.97
C ILE A 341 -24.61 39.05 5.24
N ARG A 342 -25.08 40.20 4.74
CA ARG A 342 -24.42 41.50 4.92
C ARG A 342 -24.20 41.81 6.40
N GLN A 343 -25.24 41.68 7.22
CA GLN A 343 -25.16 41.93 8.66
C GLN A 343 -24.15 40.99 9.37
N ARG A 344 -24.11 39.73 8.96
CA ARG A 344 -23.13 38.77 9.47
C ARG A 344 -21.69 39.19 9.13
N LEU A 345 -21.45 39.61 7.89
CA LEU A 345 -20.11 40.06 7.44
C LEU A 345 -19.68 41.36 8.11
N ILE A 346 -20.59 42.30 8.32
CA ILE A 346 -20.33 43.56 9.06
C ILE A 346 -19.96 43.20 10.52
N SER A 347 -20.73 42.32 11.16
CA SER A 347 -20.46 41.88 12.52
C SER A 347 -19.10 41.16 12.64
N MET A 348 -18.81 40.22 11.73
CA MET A 348 -17.53 39.52 11.67
C MET A 348 -16.35 40.49 11.51
N THR A 349 -16.46 41.47 10.63
CA THR A 349 -15.43 42.49 10.40
C THR A 349 -15.21 43.35 11.65
N SER A 350 -16.29 43.77 12.31
CA SER A 350 -16.22 44.52 13.58
C SER A 350 -15.55 43.70 14.68
N ILE A 351 -15.91 42.43 14.86
CA ILE A 351 -15.27 41.54 15.84
C ILE A 351 -13.78 41.41 15.56
N MET A 352 -13.41 41.22 14.28
CA MET A 352 -12.01 41.09 13.89
C MET A 352 -11.22 42.35 14.25
N GLN A 353 -11.74 43.56 13.94
CA GLN A 353 -11.09 44.82 14.25
C GLN A 353 -10.86 45.07 15.76
N HIS A 354 -11.67 44.44 16.65
CA HIS A 354 -11.53 44.52 18.10
C HIS A 354 -10.74 43.37 18.69
N ARG A 355 -10.47 42.32 17.95
CA ARG A 355 -9.67 41.17 18.40
C ARG A 355 -8.17 41.52 18.32
N THR A 356 -7.49 41.36 19.45
CA THR A 356 -6.06 41.70 19.56
C THR A 356 -5.18 40.46 19.61
N VAL A 357 -4.00 40.57 18.97
CA VAL A 357 -2.89 39.60 19.08
C VAL A 357 -1.76 40.24 19.87
N LEU A 358 -1.21 39.52 20.83
CA LEU A 358 -0.03 39.98 21.59
C LEU A 358 1.23 39.74 20.74
N LEU A 359 2.01 40.79 20.56
CA LEU A 359 3.28 40.75 19.85
C LEU A 359 4.47 40.48 20.82
N PRO A 360 5.65 40.04 20.31
CA PRO A 360 6.83 39.73 21.15
C PRO A 360 7.31 40.87 22.03
N ASN A 361 7.11 42.09 21.57
CA ASN A 361 7.49 43.33 22.31
C ASN A 361 6.48 43.74 23.39
N GLY A 362 5.47 42.89 23.67
CA GLY A 362 4.41 43.14 24.63
C GLY A 362 3.27 44.07 24.15
N ASN A 363 3.37 44.58 22.93
CA ASN A 363 2.31 45.42 22.35
C ASN A 363 1.12 44.53 21.85
N LYS A 364 -0.07 45.11 21.91
CA LYS A 364 -1.27 44.50 21.31
C LYS A 364 -1.52 45.11 19.92
N MET A 365 -1.83 44.25 18.97
CA MET A 365 -2.20 44.65 17.61
C MET A 365 -3.57 44.07 17.26
N ASN A 366 -4.42 44.89 16.67
CA ASN A 366 -5.74 44.44 16.21
C ASN A 366 -5.58 43.64 14.91
N LEU A 367 -6.45 42.65 14.72
CA LEU A 367 -6.57 41.99 13.42
C LEU A 367 -7.14 42.95 12.39
N SER A 368 -6.60 42.93 11.17
CA SER A 368 -7.03 43.77 10.08
C SER A 368 -6.96 43.03 8.76
N ALA A 369 -7.99 43.14 7.95
CA ALA A 369 -8.06 42.59 6.61
C ALA A 369 -8.88 43.50 5.68
N SER A 370 -8.50 43.52 4.42
CA SER A 370 -9.26 44.15 3.34
C SER A 370 -10.21 43.13 2.75
N ILE A 371 -11.50 43.44 2.69
CA ILE A 371 -12.58 42.49 2.34
C ILE A 371 -13.36 42.97 1.14
N GLY A 372 -13.53 42.12 0.13
CA GLY A 372 -14.37 42.37 -1.05
C GLY A 372 -15.47 41.33 -1.14
N ILE A 373 -16.66 41.76 -1.50
CA ILE A 373 -17.88 40.95 -1.57
C ILE A 373 -18.49 41.02 -2.95
N SER A 374 -18.88 39.88 -3.49
CA SER A 374 -19.74 39.76 -4.67
C SER A 374 -20.94 38.86 -4.40
N TRP A 375 -22.08 39.18 -5.03
CA TRP A 375 -23.39 38.61 -4.73
C TRP A 375 -23.90 37.66 -5.82
N TYR A 376 -24.28 36.46 -5.43
CA TYR A 376 -25.04 35.54 -6.26
C TYR A 376 -26.55 35.69 -5.94
N PRO A 377 -27.43 35.71 -6.92
CA PRO A 377 -27.19 35.81 -8.37
C PRO A 377 -27.08 37.25 -8.89
N GLN A 378 -27.11 38.27 -8.02
CA GLN A 378 -27.24 39.70 -8.38
C GLN A 378 -26.08 40.17 -9.28
N ASP A 379 -24.83 39.90 -8.91
CA ASP A 379 -23.65 40.34 -9.64
C ASP A 379 -23.30 39.35 -10.76
N SER A 380 -23.42 38.07 -10.50
CA SER A 380 -23.22 36.97 -11.44
C SER A 380 -23.81 35.65 -10.97
N ILE A 381 -24.21 34.82 -11.95
CA ILE A 381 -24.57 33.42 -11.74
C ILE A 381 -23.36 32.47 -11.97
N TYR A 382 -22.22 32.98 -12.40
CA TYR A 382 -21.02 32.24 -12.69
C TYR A 382 -19.96 32.52 -11.64
N PHE A 383 -19.36 31.48 -11.09
CA PHE A 383 -18.36 31.56 -10.03
C PHE A 383 -17.14 32.41 -10.43
N ASP A 384 -16.61 32.22 -11.63
CA ASP A 384 -15.42 32.95 -12.09
C ASP A 384 -15.63 34.46 -12.13
N PHE A 385 -16.84 34.91 -12.48
CA PHE A 385 -17.18 36.33 -12.43
C PHE A 385 -17.33 36.82 -10.99
N LEU A 386 -17.99 36.05 -10.11
CA LEU A 386 -18.08 36.40 -8.69
C LEU A 386 -16.68 36.58 -8.09
N LYS A 387 -15.76 35.63 -8.37
CA LYS A 387 -14.37 35.71 -7.92
C LYS A 387 -13.69 36.99 -8.38
N LYS A 388 -13.83 37.33 -9.68
CA LYS A 388 -13.27 38.56 -10.25
C LYS A 388 -13.85 39.84 -9.64
N TYR A 389 -15.15 39.84 -9.33
CA TYR A 389 -15.86 40.98 -8.76
C TYR A 389 -15.53 41.17 -7.27
N ALA A 390 -15.42 40.08 -6.49
CA ALA A 390 -14.99 40.17 -5.12
C ALA A 390 -13.52 40.63 -5.00
N ASP A 391 -12.63 40.14 -5.87
CA ASP A 391 -11.24 40.60 -5.96
C ASP A 391 -11.15 42.10 -6.26
N PHE A 392 -11.93 42.57 -7.22
CA PHE A 392 -12.02 44.01 -7.54
C PHE A 392 -12.46 44.82 -6.33
N ALA A 393 -13.52 44.43 -5.64
CA ALA A 393 -14.02 45.13 -4.48
C ALA A 393 -12.97 45.14 -3.33
N MET A 394 -12.29 44.03 -3.05
CA MET A 394 -11.22 43.92 -2.09
C MET A 394 -10.05 44.88 -2.44
N TYR A 395 -9.69 44.94 -3.72
CA TYR A 395 -8.62 45.84 -4.18
C TYR A 395 -8.97 47.31 -3.98
N GLN A 396 -10.22 47.72 -4.13
CA GLN A 396 -10.69 49.08 -3.85
C GLN A 396 -10.51 49.43 -2.34
N VAL A 397 -10.79 48.46 -1.43
CA VAL A 397 -10.54 48.64 0.00
C VAL A 397 -9.05 48.84 0.26
N LYS A 398 -8.19 48.04 -0.35
CA LYS A 398 -6.72 48.16 -0.20
C LYS A 398 -6.18 49.50 -0.63
N LYS A 399 -6.75 50.08 -1.67
CA LYS A 399 -6.36 51.44 -2.21
C LYS A 399 -6.86 52.56 -1.31
N SER A 400 -8.01 52.41 -0.66
CA SER A 400 -8.66 53.50 0.08
C SER A 400 -8.38 53.39 1.62
N THR A 401 -9.12 52.54 2.31
CA THR A 401 -9.11 52.40 3.75
C THR A 401 -8.99 50.94 4.14
N LYS A 402 -7.75 50.50 4.43
CA LYS A 402 -7.49 49.15 4.91
C LYS A 402 -8.30 48.80 6.16
N GLY A 403 -8.57 47.52 6.36
CA GLY A 403 -9.32 47.03 7.51
C GLY A 403 -10.85 47.14 7.35
N ASN A 404 -11.37 47.43 6.16
CA ASN A 404 -12.78 47.55 5.86
C ASN A 404 -13.29 46.51 4.88
N LEU A 405 -14.58 46.54 4.61
CA LEU A 405 -15.25 45.74 3.57
C LEU A 405 -15.87 46.63 2.50
N ALA A 406 -15.88 46.16 1.27
CA ALA A 406 -16.63 46.73 0.17
C ALA A 406 -17.39 45.67 -0.59
N GLU A 407 -18.57 46.04 -1.08
CA GLU A 407 -19.33 45.24 -2.03
C GLU A 407 -18.94 45.64 -3.45
N PHE A 408 -19.11 44.71 -4.36
CA PHE A 408 -18.86 44.95 -5.78
C PHE A 408 -19.77 46.09 -6.30
N ASP A 409 -19.16 47.08 -6.91
CA ASP A 409 -19.87 48.15 -7.63
C ASP A 409 -19.61 48.02 -9.12
N LYS A 410 -20.66 47.72 -9.86
CA LYS A 410 -20.61 47.53 -11.30
C LYS A 410 -20.24 48.81 -12.07
N ALA A 411 -20.72 49.98 -11.62
CA ALA A 411 -20.42 51.22 -12.28
C ALA A 411 -18.94 51.59 -12.17
N LEU A 412 -18.40 51.47 -10.94
CA LEU A 412 -16.98 51.70 -10.68
C LEU A 412 -16.09 50.68 -11.42
N TYR A 413 -16.53 49.43 -11.55
CA TYR A 413 -15.81 48.41 -12.29
C TYR A 413 -15.72 48.69 -13.78
N GLU A 414 -16.85 49.11 -14.41
CA GLU A 414 -16.85 49.45 -15.83
C GLU A 414 -16.05 50.73 -16.11
N ASP A 415 -16.06 51.71 -15.19
CA ASP A 415 -15.23 52.92 -15.27
C ASP A 415 -13.73 52.57 -15.21
N GLU A 416 -13.29 51.79 -14.24
CA GLU A 416 -11.86 51.37 -14.18
C GLU A 416 -11.44 50.49 -15.36
N LYS A 417 -12.35 49.66 -15.87
CA LYS A 417 -12.10 48.86 -17.06
C LYS A 417 -11.95 49.73 -18.30
N HIS A 418 -12.80 50.74 -18.41
CA HIS A 418 -12.73 51.72 -19.49
C HIS A 418 -11.43 52.53 -19.42
N ASP A 419 -11.06 53.00 -18.24
CA ASP A 419 -9.80 53.72 -18.00
C ASP A 419 -8.56 52.88 -18.33
N ARG A 420 -8.53 51.62 -17.91
CA ARG A 420 -7.47 50.66 -18.27
C ARG A 420 -7.39 50.43 -19.78
N GLN A 421 -8.56 50.35 -20.45
CA GLN A 421 -8.61 50.18 -21.91
C GLN A 421 -8.05 51.43 -22.62
N MET A 422 -8.35 52.61 -22.10
CA MET A 422 -7.79 53.86 -22.64
C MET A 422 -6.27 53.94 -22.53
N HIS A 423 -5.70 53.49 -21.38
CA HIS A 423 -4.25 53.40 -21.22
C HIS A 423 -3.61 52.41 -22.18
N LEU A 424 -4.23 51.25 -22.42
CA LEU A 424 -3.74 50.27 -23.40
C LEU A 424 -3.78 50.81 -24.82
N GLU A 425 -4.88 51.46 -25.19
CA GLU A 425 -5.02 52.13 -26.51
C GLU A 425 -4.04 53.28 -26.70
N PHE A 426 -3.73 54.02 -25.63
CA PHE A 426 -2.73 55.05 -25.64
C PHE A 426 -1.32 54.53 -25.99
N TYR A 427 -0.89 53.41 -25.39
CA TYR A 427 0.39 52.77 -25.76
C TYR A 427 0.39 52.32 -27.22
N GLN A 428 -0.72 51.75 -27.72
CA GLN A 428 -0.82 51.36 -29.12
C GLN A 428 -0.78 52.59 -30.06
N LEU A 429 -1.40 53.70 -29.66
CA LEU A 429 -1.44 54.95 -30.42
C LEU A 429 -0.03 55.51 -30.60
N ILE A 430 0.79 55.52 -29.53
CA ILE A 430 2.18 55.97 -29.61
C ILE A 430 3.04 55.00 -30.43
N GLU A 431 2.99 53.67 -30.11
CA GLU A 431 3.83 52.66 -30.75
C GLU A 431 3.58 52.54 -32.27
N LYS A 432 2.32 52.74 -32.72
CA LYS A 432 1.93 52.60 -34.11
C LYS A 432 1.80 53.94 -34.83
N GLU A 433 2.17 55.07 -34.20
CA GLU A 433 2.06 56.42 -34.77
C GLU A 433 0.66 56.71 -35.34
N GLN A 434 -0.40 56.33 -34.59
CA GLN A 434 -1.81 56.45 -35.06
C GLN A 434 -2.45 57.80 -34.72
N LEU A 435 -1.65 58.86 -34.51
CA LEU A 435 -2.07 60.21 -34.36
C LEU A 435 -2.05 60.88 -35.71
N THR A 436 -3.13 61.66 -36.04
CA THR A 436 -3.23 62.53 -37.22
C THR A 436 -3.56 63.91 -36.78
N TYR A 437 -3.10 64.88 -37.52
CA TYR A 437 -3.39 66.29 -37.28
C TYR A 437 -4.20 66.86 -38.40
N HIS A 438 -5.35 67.50 -38.06
CA HIS A 438 -6.13 68.27 -38.96
C HIS A 438 -5.78 69.76 -38.77
N PHE A 439 -5.46 70.48 -39.84
CA PHE A 439 -5.08 71.86 -39.78
C PHE A 439 -6.26 72.71 -40.08
N GLN A 440 -6.67 73.61 -39.14
CA GLN A 440 -7.74 74.61 -39.35
C GLN A 440 -7.12 75.97 -39.62
N PRO A 441 -7.42 76.63 -40.73
CA PRO A 441 -6.85 77.95 -41.04
C PRO A 441 -7.42 79.03 -40.11
N ILE A 442 -6.53 79.89 -39.62
CA ILE A 442 -6.87 81.10 -38.87
C ILE A 442 -6.73 82.24 -39.85
N LEU A 443 -7.83 82.96 -40.04
CA LEU A 443 -7.88 84.04 -40.99
C LEU A 443 -7.74 85.42 -40.30
N SER A 444 -7.04 86.33 -40.96
CA SER A 444 -7.03 87.74 -40.57
C SER A 444 -8.39 88.35 -40.75
N ALA A 445 -8.97 88.90 -39.69
CA ALA A 445 -10.26 89.62 -39.78
C ALA A 445 -10.19 90.94 -40.63
N LYS A 446 -8.99 91.40 -40.97
CA LYS A 446 -8.81 92.64 -41.76
C LYS A 446 -8.85 92.36 -43.26
N ASN A 447 -8.30 91.31 -43.75
CA ASN A 447 -8.13 91.10 -45.19
C ASN A 447 -8.50 89.65 -45.64
N GLY A 448 -8.91 88.75 -44.72
CA GLY A 448 -9.31 87.38 -45.07
C GLY A 448 -8.15 86.46 -45.43
N GLU A 449 -6.90 86.87 -45.25
CA GLU A 449 -5.73 86.01 -45.54
C GLU A 449 -5.47 85.03 -44.38
N ILE A 450 -4.93 83.84 -44.73
CA ILE A 450 -4.54 82.85 -43.76
C ILE A 450 -3.28 83.35 -43.07
N ILE A 451 -3.32 83.53 -41.73
CA ILE A 451 -2.19 83.98 -40.92
C ILE A 451 -1.53 82.88 -40.11
N ALA A 452 -2.27 81.78 -39.86
CA ALA A 452 -1.77 80.62 -39.14
C ALA A 452 -2.69 79.42 -39.39
N TYR A 453 -2.27 78.29 -38.91
CA TYR A 453 -3.09 77.08 -38.84
C TYR A 453 -3.09 76.58 -37.40
N GLU A 454 -4.25 76.19 -36.90
CA GLU A 454 -4.37 75.45 -35.67
C GLU A 454 -4.24 73.93 -35.97
N ALA A 455 -3.31 73.26 -35.32
CA ALA A 455 -3.14 71.81 -35.46
C ALA A 455 -4.04 71.10 -34.46
N LEU A 456 -5.06 70.44 -34.97
CA LEU A 456 -6.06 69.76 -34.20
C LEU A 456 -5.79 68.24 -34.26
N MET A 457 -5.31 67.68 -33.14
CA MET A 457 -5.02 66.26 -33.01
C MET A 457 -6.29 65.39 -33.21
N ARG A 458 -6.15 64.31 -33.92
CA ARG A 458 -7.20 63.27 -34.13
C ARG A 458 -6.64 61.85 -33.93
N SER A 459 -7.46 61.02 -33.33
CA SER A 459 -7.19 59.59 -33.19
C SER A 459 -8.35 58.79 -33.78
N GLN A 460 -8.05 57.68 -34.40
CA GLN A 460 -9.05 56.74 -34.93
C GLN A 460 -9.45 55.67 -33.92
N LEU A 461 -8.83 55.61 -32.72
CA LEU A 461 -9.12 54.61 -31.69
C LEU A 461 -10.47 54.86 -31.03
N ALA A 462 -11.18 53.77 -30.67
CA ALA A 462 -12.58 53.84 -30.24
C ALA A 462 -12.79 54.62 -28.94
N THR A 463 -11.87 54.46 -27.95
CA THR A 463 -11.97 55.09 -26.62
C THR A 463 -11.18 56.41 -26.52
N LEU A 464 -10.15 56.61 -27.34
CA LEU A 464 -9.25 57.77 -27.31
C LEU A 464 -9.50 58.73 -28.50
N LYS A 465 -10.73 59.19 -28.67
CA LYS A 465 -11.10 60.16 -29.73
C LYS A 465 -10.86 61.61 -29.31
N ASN A 466 -11.00 61.90 -28.00
CA ASN A 466 -10.86 63.24 -27.45
C ASN A 466 -9.37 63.56 -27.19
N PRO A 467 -8.82 64.62 -27.80
CA PRO A 467 -7.45 65.11 -27.58
C PRO A 467 -7.13 65.40 -26.11
N GLU A 468 -8.06 65.91 -25.32
CA GLU A 468 -7.85 66.21 -23.91
C GLU A 468 -7.57 64.92 -23.11
N MET A 469 -8.27 63.83 -23.46
CA MET A 469 -8.08 62.51 -22.86
C MET A 469 -6.70 61.96 -23.17
N ILE A 470 -6.25 62.04 -24.43
CA ILE A 470 -4.92 61.62 -24.87
C ILE A 470 -3.84 62.37 -24.10
N LEU A 471 -3.97 63.69 -23.98
CA LEU A 471 -3.03 64.53 -23.25
C LEU A 471 -3.04 64.28 -21.75
N ARG A 472 -4.22 63.97 -21.17
CA ARG A 472 -4.33 63.55 -19.78
C ARG A 472 -3.49 62.29 -19.51
N ILE A 473 -3.75 61.22 -20.29
CA ILE A 473 -3.04 59.93 -20.13
C ILE A 473 -1.56 60.10 -20.43
N ALA A 474 -1.19 60.93 -21.45
CA ALA A 474 0.20 61.20 -21.74
C ALA A 474 0.95 61.85 -20.55
N ARG A 475 0.29 62.70 -19.77
CA ARG A 475 0.85 63.30 -18.54
C ARG A 475 0.95 62.25 -17.43
N GLU A 476 -0.10 61.44 -17.23
CA GLU A 476 -0.13 60.38 -16.22
C GLU A 476 0.99 59.35 -16.44
N GLU A 477 1.27 59.05 -17.73
CA GLU A 477 2.31 58.07 -18.13
C GLU A 477 3.70 58.71 -18.37
N ASN A 478 3.84 60.01 -18.18
CA ASN A 478 5.08 60.78 -18.48
C ASN A 478 5.52 60.66 -19.96
N LYS A 479 4.58 60.59 -20.88
CA LYS A 479 4.77 60.39 -22.32
C LYS A 479 4.30 61.57 -23.18
N LEU A 480 4.26 62.78 -22.59
CA LEU A 480 3.77 63.98 -23.32
C LEU A 480 4.63 64.29 -24.55
N GLU A 481 5.96 64.18 -24.42
CA GLU A 481 6.90 64.41 -25.54
C GLU A 481 6.70 63.42 -26.71
N ASP A 482 6.27 62.22 -26.44
CA ASP A 482 6.02 61.17 -27.43
C ASP A 482 4.73 61.48 -28.25
N VAL A 483 3.79 62.25 -27.67
CA VAL A 483 2.55 62.72 -28.33
C VAL A 483 2.81 63.98 -29.14
N GLU A 484 3.76 64.84 -28.73
CA GLU A 484 4.05 66.16 -29.39
C GLU A 484 5.04 65.95 -30.56
N ARG A 485 5.69 64.86 -30.70
CA ARG A 485 6.54 64.49 -31.83
C ARG A 485 5.73 64.03 -33.03
#